data_e78ddc64427fab4e946f1f68670bfabd
#
_entry.id   e78ddc64427fab4e946f1f68670bfabd
#
_cell.length_a   1.000
_cell.length_b   1.000
_cell.length_c   1.000
_cell.angle_alpha   90.00
_cell.angle_beta   90.00
_cell.angle_gamma   90.00
#
_symmetry.space_group_name_H-M   'P 1'
#
loop_
_entity.id
_entity.type
_entity.pdbx_description
1 polymer ?
#
loop_
_entity_poly.entity_id
_entity_poly.type
_entity_poly.pdbx_seq_one_letter_code
_entity_poly.pdbx_strand_id
1 'polypeptide(L)'
;RISTAEFHIPQSCLFTYDSTAKSKAEMGKNVYAGYLASAEVRSASEKKFERFCETCGAVDWVYKNGDKGAEYFSIVYIDSFGKQKSFFPDYIISVRGEIWIIETKGGFDRTGKSEDIDIFSPRKFEVLKNYLTKYGLRGGFVRWDDQSQELCICIEEYNENVKSEQWGLLRELVHKRGAEK
;
A
#
# COMPACT_ATOMS: atom_id res chain seq x y z
N ARG A 1 12.68 -22.16 13.94
CA ARG A 1 12.28 -22.50 12.56
C ARG A 1 11.69 -21.23 11.97
N ILE A 2 12.41 -20.60 11.07
CA ILE A 2 11.88 -19.52 10.23
C ILE A 2 11.05 -20.25 9.16
N SER A 3 9.73 -20.28 9.32
CA SER A 3 8.90 -20.71 8.21
C SER A 3 8.92 -19.58 7.17
N THR A 4 9.42 -19.86 5.99
CA THR A 4 9.16 -19.02 4.84
C THR A 4 7.65 -19.06 4.60
N ALA A 5 6.95 -18.00 4.97
CA ALA A 5 5.54 -17.90 4.63
C ALA A 5 5.44 -17.88 3.11
N GLU A 6 4.85 -18.90 2.53
CA GLU A 6 4.48 -18.87 1.12
C GLU A 6 3.43 -17.76 0.94
N PHE A 7 3.66 -16.94 -0.08
CA PHE A 7 2.68 -15.93 -0.46
C PHE A 7 1.43 -16.64 -0.99
N HIS A 8 0.30 -16.43 -0.33
CA HIS A 8 -0.97 -16.80 -0.89
C HIS A 8 -2.08 -15.79 -0.61
N ILE A 9 -2.93 -15.64 -1.59
CA ILE A 9 -4.10 -14.77 -1.49
C ILE A 9 -5.17 -15.53 -0.72
N PRO A 10 -5.74 -14.97 0.37
CA PRO A 10 -6.84 -15.60 1.09
C PRO A 10 -8.03 -15.86 0.17
N GLN A 11 -8.70 -17.00 0.37
CA GLN A 11 -9.87 -17.37 -0.44
C GLN A 11 -11.15 -16.62 -0.04
N SER A 12 -11.18 -16.00 1.14
CA SER A 12 -12.32 -15.22 1.62
C SER A 12 -12.12 -13.73 1.42
N CYS A 13 -13.19 -13.04 1.00
CA CYS A 13 -13.20 -11.59 0.96
C CYS A 13 -13.11 -11.01 2.37
N LEU A 14 -12.12 -10.14 2.61
CA LEU A 14 -11.87 -9.48 3.90
C LEU A 14 -12.98 -8.57 4.36
N PHE A 15 -13.68 -7.99 3.43
CA PHE A 15 -14.68 -7.00 3.70
C PHE A 15 -16.02 -7.56 3.29
N THR A 16 -16.79 -7.98 4.27
CA THR A 16 -18.21 -8.25 4.08
C THR A 16 -18.86 -7.00 3.51
N TYR A 17 -19.62 -7.19 2.45
CA TYR A 17 -20.45 -6.16 1.86
C TYR A 17 -21.36 -5.58 2.94
N ASP A 18 -21.22 -4.29 3.23
CA ASP A 18 -22.19 -3.57 4.02
C ASP A 18 -23.23 -2.97 3.07
N SER A 19 -24.44 -3.53 3.11
CA SER A 19 -25.56 -3.08 2.30
C SER A 19 -25.97 -1.62 2.58
N THR A 20 -25.49 -1.04 3.68
CA THR A 20 -25.73 0.35 4.07
C THR A 20 -24.69 1.33 3.53
N ALA A 21 -23.59 0.86 2.94
CA ALA A 21 -22.55 1.70 2.38
C ALA A 21 -23.13 2.64 1.30
N LYS A 22 -22.93 3.93 1.47
CA LYS A 22 -23.49 4.98 0.61
C LYS A 22 -22.87 5.06 -0.78
N SER A 23 -21.71 4.52 -1.00
CA SER A 23 -21.05 4.47 -2.30
C SER A 23 -20.94 3.02 -2.76
N LYS A 24 -21.40 2.77 -3.96
CA LYS A 24 -21.59 1.43 -4.52
C LYS A 24 -20.74 1.18 -5.77
N ALA A 25 -19.64 1.91 -5.91
CA ALA A 25 -18.74 1.67 -7.04
C ALA A 25 -17.98 0.37 -6.82
N GLU A 26 -18.29 -0.64 -7.61
CA GLU A 26 -17.53 -1.88 -7.64
C GLU A 26 -16.15 -1.64 -8.26
N MET A 27 -15.13 -2.23 -7.64
CA MET A 27 -13.75 -2.17 -8.10
C MET A 27 -13.45 -3.39 -8.95
N GLY A 28 -13.54 -3.24 -10.27
CA GLY A 28 -13.39 -4.34 -11.22
C GLY A 28 -11.98 -4.95 -11.25
N LYS A 29 -10.96 -4.18 -10.87
CA LYS A 29 -9.57 -4.67 -10.78
C LYS A 29 -9.23 -5.36 -9.48
N ASN A 30 -10.11 -5.32 -8.47
CA ASN A 30 -9.88 -6.06 -7.25
C ASN A 30 -9.97 -7.57 -7.53
N VAL A 31 -9.07 -8.35 -6.90
CA VAL A 31 -9.05 -9.81 -7.04
C VAL A 31 -10.31 -10.48 -6.48
N TYR A 32 -11.07 -9.78 -5.64
CA TYR A 32 -12.37 -10.25 -5.14
C TYR A 32 -13.50 -9.62 -5.93
N ALA A 33 -14.35 -10.45 -6.51
CA ALA A 33 -15.57 -9.98 -7.16
C ALA A 33 -16.51 -9.30 -6.16
N GLY A 34 -17.17 -8.23 -6.58
CA GLY A 34 -18.10 -7.46 -5.73
C GLY A 34 -17.43 -6.57 -4.69
N TYR A 35 -16.12 -6.37 -4.78
CA TYR A 35 -15.40 -5.48 -3.85
C TYR A 35 -15.79 -4.01 -4.09
N LEU A 36 -16.16 -3.31 -3.01
CA LEU A 36 -16.60 -1.92 -3.07
C LEU A 36 -15.56 -0.96 -2.49
N ALA A 37 -15.23 0.08 -3.24
CA ALA A 37 -14.21 1.09 -2.90
C ALA A 37 -14.48 1.92 -1.64
N SER A 38 -15.68 1.92 -1.12
CA SER A 38 -16.12 2.92 -0.15
C SER A 38 -16.59 2.36 1.17
N ALA A 39 -15.98 1.30 1.65
CA ALA A 39 -16.19 0.93 3.04
C ALA A 39 -15.83 2.13 3.93
N GLU A 40 -16.72 2.51 4.82
CA GLU A 40 -16.59 3.71 5.70
C GLU A 40 -15.35 3.64 6.59
N VAL A 41 -14.86 2.44 6.84
CA VAL A 41 -13.70 2.15 7.70
C VAL A 41 -12.35 2.46 7.08
N ARG A 42 -12.30 2.95 5.84
CA ARG A 42 -11.02 3.23 5.15
C ARG A 42 -10.60 4.67 5.26
N SER A 43 -9.29 4.88 5.38
CA SER A 43 -8.69 6.20 5.36
C SER A 43 -8.90 6.91 4.00
N ALA A 44 -8.73 8.22 3.99
CA ALA A 44 -8.80 8.99 2.75
C ALA A 44 -7.72 8.55 1.74
N SER A 45 -6.51 8.26 2.21
CA SER A 45 -5.41 7.77 1.37
C SER A 45 -5.73 6.41 0.74
N GLU A 46 -6.31 5.47 1.49
CA GLU A 46 -6.72 4.18 0.95
C GLU A 46 -7.78 4.35 -0.15
N LYS A 47 -8.83 5.16 0.10
CA LYS A 47 -9.89 5.42 -0.90
C LYS A 47 -9.34 6.03 -2.19
N LYS A 48 -8.41 6.97 -2.07
CA LYS A 48 -7.77 7.61 -3.22
C LYS A 48 -6.84 6.66 -3.96
N PHE A 49 -6.10 5.83 -3.23
CA PHE A 49 -5.24 4.81 -3.81
C PHE A 49 -6.06 3.75 -4.58
N GLU A 50 -7.16 3.27 -4.03
CA GLU A 50 -8.02 2.31 -4.70
C GLU A 50 -8.61 2.88 -6.00
N ARG A 51 -9.08 4.14 -5.97
CA ARG A 51 -9.55 4.82 -7.19
C ARG A 51 -8.47 4.97 -8.24
N PHE A 52 -7.27 5.34 -7.81
CA PHE A 52 -6.13 5.42 -8.71
C PHE A 52 -5.87 4.07 -9.38
N CYS A 53 -5.81 2.99 -8.61
CA CYS A 53 -5.59 1.65 -9.16
C CYS A 53 -6.66 1.26 -10.18
N GLU A 54 -7.94 1.54 -9.88
CA GLU A 54 -9.06 1.22 -10.76
C GLU A 54 -8.99 1.95 -12.10
N THR A 55 -8.57 3.20 -12.09
CA THR A 55 -8.53 4.05 -13.30
C THR A 55 -7.21 4.01 -14.04
N CYS A 56 -6.12 3.59 -13.40
CA CYS A 56 -4.79 3.55 -14.00
C CYS A 56 -4.62 2.33 -14.92
N GLY A 57 -4.44 2.56 -16.22
CA GLY A 57 -4.25 1.49 -17.20
C GLY A 57 -2.98 0.64 -17.00
N ALA A 58 -2.01 1.10 -16.20
CA ALA A 58 -0.81 0.34 -15.88
C ALA A 58 -1.03 -0.68 -14.76
N VAL A 59 -2.08 -0.55 -13.95
CA VAL A 59 -2.42 -1.49 -12.89
C VAL A 59 -3.29 -2.60 -13.45
N ASP A 60 -2.83 -3.84 -13.28
CA ASP A 60 -3.52 -5.03 -13.78
C ASP A 60 -4.59 -5.51 -12.79
N TRP A 61 -4.23 -5.62 -11.52
CA TRP A 61 -5.13 -6.03 -10.44
C TRP A 61 -4.69 -5.49 -9.08
N VAL A 62 -5.60 -5.51 -8.12
CA VAL A 62 -5.41 -5.01 -6.76
C VAL A 62 -5.88 -6.05 -5.75
N TYR A 63 -5.09 -6.29 -4.72
CA TYR A 63 -5.46 -7.06 -3.55
C TYR A 63 -5.38 -6.16 -2.31
N LYS A 64 -6.51 -5.98 -1.60
CA LYS A 64 -6.51 -5.35 -0.27
C LYS A 64 -6.16 -6.40 0.77
N ASN A 65 -5.05 -6.18 1.47
CA ASN A 65 -4.60 -7.08 2.51
C ASN A 65 -5.35 -6.83 3.84
N GLY A 66 -5.31 -7.80 4.75
CA GLY A 66 -5.79 -7.65 6.12
C GLY A 66 -4.73 -7.07 7.05
N ASP A 67 -5.19 -6.65 8.21
CA ASP A 67 -4.36 -6.03 9.25
C ASP A 67 -3.92 -7.00 10.36
N LYS A 68 -4.47 -8.20 10.38
CA LYS A 68 -4.16 -9.28 11.35
C LYS A 68 -4.70 -10.62 10.86
N GLY A 69 -4.07 -11.69 11.32
CA GLY A 69 -4.48 -13.08 11.00
C GLY A 69 -3.42 -13.79 10.18
N ALA A 70 -3.35 -15.12 10.34
CA ALA A 70 -2.33 -15.94 9.67
C ALA A 70 -2.59 -16.13 8.17
N GLU A 71 -3.82 -15.86 7.74
CA GLU A 71 -4.28 -15.96 6.36
C GLU A 71 -3.86 -14.78 5.47
N TYR A 72 -3.37 -13.69 6.09
CA TYR A 72 -2.98 -12.49 5.36
C TYR A 72 -1.47 -12.36 5.21
N PHE A 73 -1.06 -11.66 4.16
CA PHE A 73 0.34 -11.39 3.91
C PHE A 73 0.93 -10.51 5.02
N SER A 74 2.04 -10.95 5.60
CA SER A 74 2.78 -10.15 6.58
C SER A 74 4.28 -10.31 6.42
N ILE A 75 5.02 -9.27 6.80
CA ILE A 75 6.47 -9.28 6.86
C ILE A 75 6.85 -9.37 8.34
N VAL A 76 7.54 -10.45 8.71
CA VAL A 76 8.02 -10.66 10.07
C VAL A 76 9.35 -9.95 10.26
N TYR A 77 9.48 -9.20 11.34
CA TYR A 77 10.72 -8.48 11.68
C TYR A 77 10.94 -8.45 13.19
N ILE A 78 12.15 -8.08 13.58
CA ILE A 78 12.51 -7.87 14.99
C ILE A 78 12.50 -6.35 15.25
N ASP A 79 11.75 -5.95 16.27
CA ASP A 79 11.68 -4.55 16.70
C ASP A 79 12.95 -4.13 17.48
N SER A 80 13.02 -2.86 17.86
CA SER A 80 14.15 -2.29 18.62
C SER A 80 14.34 -2.89 20.03
N PHE A 81 13.34 -3.63 20.52
CA PHE A 81 13.37 -4.32 21.82
C PHE A 81 13.68 -5.80 21.69
N GLY A 82 14.05 -6.28 20.49
CA GLY A 82 14.31 -7.68 20.22
C GLY A 82 13.06 -8.56 20.13
N LYS A 83 11.87 -7.98 20.05
CA LYS A 83 10.61 -8.73 19.94
C LYS A 83 10.22 -8.95 18.48
N GLN A 84 9.77 -10.15 18.19
CA GLN A 84 9.20 -10.44 16.88
C GLN A 84 7.85 -9.74 16.69
N LYS A 85 7.70 -9.07 15.55
CA LYS A 85 6.51 -8.35 15.12
C LYS A 85 6.14 -8.76 13.71
N SER A 86 4.87 -8.57 13.38
CA SER A 86 4.36 -8.71 12.02
C SER A 86 3.88 -7.36 11.50
N PHE A 87 4.30 -7.03 10.30
CA PHE A 87 3.84 -5.88 9.56
C PHE A 87 2.95 -6.35 8.40
N PHE A 88 1.74 -5.86 8.34
CA PHE A 88 0.75 -6.19 7.31
C PHE A 88 0.62 -4.98 6.38
N PRO A 89 1.29 -4.96 5.22
CA PRO A 89 1.08 -3.91 4.23
C PRO A 89 -0.36 -3.88 3.74
N ASP A 90 -0.87 -2.70 3.40
CA ASP A 90 -2.27 -2.53 3.04
C ASP A 90 -2.67 -3.17 1.72
N TYR A 91 -1.79 -3.12 0.72
CA TYR A 91 -2.10 -3.57 -0.63
C TYR A 91 -0.97 -4.34 -1.29
N ILE A 92 -1.36 -5.27 -2.13
CA ILE A 92 -0.50 -5.88 -3.14
C ILE A 92 -1.15 -5.61 -4.48
N ILE A 93 -0.39 -5.10 -5.44
CA ILE A 93 -0.90 -4.80 -6.78
C ILE A 93 0.02 -5.38 -7.84
N SER A 94 -0.53 -5.63 -9.01
CA SER A 94 0.27 -5.88 -10.22
C SER A 94 0.30 -4.63 -11.08
N VAL A 95 1.48 -4.22 -11.46
CA VAL A 95 1.72 -3.10 -12.38
C VAL A 95 2.49 -3.63 -13.58
N ARG A 96 1.82 -3.80 -14.72
CA ARG A 96 2.41 -4.39 -15.94
C ARG A 96 3.11 -5.72 -15.71
N GLY A 97 2.50 -6.59 -14.90
CA GLY A 97 3.03 -7.89 -14.53
C GLY A 97 4.06 -7.89 -13.41
N GLU A 98 4.49 -6.74 -12.90
CA GLU A 98 5.38 -6.63 -11.75
C GLU A 98 4.58 -6.51 -10.45
N ILE A 99 4.98 -7.23 -9.41
CA ILE A 99 4.33 -7.16 -8.10
C ILE A 99 4.86 -5.98 -7.30
N TRP A 100 3.94 -5.18 -6.80
CA TRP A 100 4.20 -4.06 -5.92
C TRP A 100 3.50 -4.25 -4.58
N ILE A 101 4.21 -3.99 -3.48
CA ILE A 101 3.66 -4.00 -2.12
C ILE A 101 3.56 -2.56 -1.63
N ILE A 102 2.36 -2.16 -1.24
CA ILE A 102 2.05 -0.77 -0.89
C ILE A 102 1.52 -0.70 0.54
N GLU A 103 2.05 0.22 1.31
CA GLU A 103 1.50 0.69 2.56
C GLU A 103 0.97 2.10 2.37
N THR A 104 -0.29 2.33 2.69
CA THR A 104 -0.86 3.67 2.69
C THR A 104 -0.67 4.33 4.05
N LYS A 105 -0.41 5.62 4.04
CA LYS A 105 -0.26 6.44 5.25
C LYS A 105 -1.21 7.62 5.22
N GLY A 106 -1.49 8.22 6.36
CA GLY A 106 -2.24 9.47 6.45
C GLY A 106 -1.67 10.51 5.49
N GLY A 107 -2.53 11.33 4.94
CA GLY A 107 -2.16 12.30 3.90
C GLY A 107 -1.24 13.40 4.41
N PHE A 108 -0.87 14.28 3.50
CA PHE A 108 -0.23 15.54 3.83
C PHE A 108 -1.29 16.65 3.78
N ASP A 109 -1.25 17.56 4.75
CA ASP A 109 -2.07 18.75 4.73
C ASP A 109 -1.56 19.75 3.66
N ARG A 110 -2.28 20.89 3.52
CA ARG A 110 -1.91 21.94 2.55
C ARG A 110 -0.55 22.59 2.82
N THR A 111 0.00 22.42 4.02
CA THR A 111 1.33 22.91 4.39
C THR A 111 2.44 21.90 4.11
N GLY A 112 2.08 20.68 3.69
CA GLY A 112 2.99 19.58 3.46
C GLY A 112 3.37 18.82 4.73
N LYS A 113 2.68 19.06 5.85
CA LYS A 113 2.85 18.24 7.04
C LYS A 113 2.07 16.93 6.94
N SER A 114 2.68 15.88 7.45
CA SER A 114 1.99 14.59 7.62
C SER A 114 0.84 14.73 8.64
N GLU A 115 -0.33 14.26 8.27
CA GLU A 115 -1.49 14.17 9.16
C GLU A 115 -1.39 12.99 10.13
N ASP A 116 -0.50 12.04 9.83
CA ASP A 116 -0.30 10.83 10.62
C ASP A 116 1.19 10.67 10.94
N ILE A 117 1.57 11.14 12.13
CA ILE A 117 2.91 10.97 12.69
C ILE A 117 2.93 9.63 13.44
N ASP A 118 3.11 8.55 12.71
CA ASP A 118 3.36 7.23 13.29
C ASP A 118 4.87 7.08 13.56
N ILE A 119 5.25 7.08 14.84
CA ILE A 119 6.64 6.85 15.28
C ILE A 119 7.22 5.52 14.79
N PHE A 120 6.38 4.57 14.39
CA PHE A 120 6.79 3.28 13.84
C PHE A 120 6.97 3.28 12.32
N SER A 121 6.54 4.34 11.63
CA SER A 121 6.62 4.43 10.17
C SER A 121 8.04 4.27 9.62
N PRO A 122 9.09 4.90 10.18
CA PRO A 122 10.45 4.71 9.67
C PRO A 122 10.90 3.26 9.71
N ARG A 123 10.60 2.54 10.81
CA ARG A 123 10.97 1.13 10.95
C ARG A 123 10.16 0.22 10.01
N LYS A 124 8.87 0.46 9.88
CA LYS A 124 8.02 -0.28 8.93
C LYS A 124 8.47 -0.06 7.50
N PHE A 125 8.87 1.17 7.15
CA PHE A 125 9.40 1.47 5.83
C PHE A 125 10.70 0.71 5.54
N GLU A 126 11.65 0.71 6.48
CA GLU A 126 12.90 -0.04 6.38
C GLU A 126 12.64 -1.55 6.18
N VAL A 127 11.73 -2.11 6.97
CA VAL A 127 11.34 -3.52 6.89
C VAL A 127 10.73 -3.84 5.52
N LEU A 128 9.84 -2.99 5.01
CA LEU A 128 9.26 -3.15 3.68
C LEU A 128 10.34 -3.07 2.60
N LYS A 129 11.21 -2.07 2.64
CA LYS A 129 12.27 -1.89 1.66
C LYS A 129 13.22 -3.09 1.61
N ASN A 130 13.63 -3.59 2.77
CA ASN A 130 14.48 -4.79 2.86
C ASN A 130 13.80 -6.02 2.24
N TYR A 131 12.51 -6.20 2.49
CA TYR A 131 11.72 -7.27 1.90
C TYR A 131 11.65 -7.15 0.37
N LEU A 132 11.31 -5.96 -0.13
CA LEU A 132 11.22 -5.69 -1.57
C LEU A 132 12.55 -5.96 -2.28
N THR A 133 13.65 -5.49 -1.72
CA THR A 133 15.00 -5.71 -2.25
C THR A 133 15.35 -7.20 -2.28
N LYS A 134 15.07 -7.91 -1.18
CA LYS A 134 15.37 -9.35 -1.06
C LYS A 134 14.68 -10.20 -2.12
N TYR A 135 13.43 -9.86 -2.46
CA TYR A 135 12.61 -10.64 -3.39
C TYR A 135 12.50 -10.03 -4.80
N GLY A 136 13.22 -8.96 -5.07
CA GLY A 136 13.17 -8.28 -6.38
C GLY A 136 11.81 -7.68 -6.70
N LEU A 137 11.07 -7.25 -5.66
CA LEU A 137 9.76 -6.65 -5.78
C LEU A 137 9.84 -5.13 -5.76
N ARG A 138 8.76 -4.46 -6.11
CA ARG A 138 8.63 -3.00 -6.06
C ARG A 138 7.58 -2.59 -5.03
N GLY A 139 7.48 -1.28 -4.77
CA GLY A 139 6.49 -0.74 -3.84
C GLY A 139 7.09 0.33 -2.93
N GLY A 140 6.36 0.63 -1.87
CA GLY A 140 6.74 1.65 -0.90
C GLY A 140 5.55 2.19 -0.13
N PHE A 141 5.77 3.34 0.53
CA PHE A 141 4.71 4.06 1.23
C PHE A 141 4.03 5.05 0.29
N VAL A 142 2.69 5.07 0.32
CA VAL A 142 1.87 5.96 -0.49
C VAL A 142 1.07 6.90 0.40
N ARG A 143 1.05 8.19 0.05
CA ARG A 143 0.29 9.24 0.72
C ARG A 143 -0.43 10.13 -0.29
N TRP A 144 -1.58 10.66 0.14
CA TRP A 144 -2.23 11.73 -0.58
C TRP A 144 -1.62 13.07 -0.21
N ASP A 145 -1.31 13.88 -1.19
CA ASP A 145 -0.87 15.26 -0.99
C ASP A 145 -1.98 16.23 -1.39
N ASP A 146 -2.50 16.96 -0.40
CA ASP A 146 -3.58 17.92 -0.59
C ASP A 146 -3.15 19.16 -1.39
N GLN A 147 -1.86 19.48 -1.40
CA GLN A 147 -1.37 20.64 -2.13
C GLN A 147 -1.34 20.37 -3.64
N SER A 148 -0.78 19.25 -4.05
CA SER A 148 -0.69 18.85 -5.46
C SER A 148 -1.95 18.12 -5.96
N GLN A 149 -2.83 17.67 -5.05
CA GLN A 149 -3.99 16.80 -5.35
C GLN A 149 -3.58 15.49 -6.03
N GLU A 150 -2.44 14.93 -5.61
CA GLU A 150 -1.84 13.74 -6.19
C GLU A 150 -1.48 12.70 -5.12
N LEU A 151 -1.38 11.45 -5.53
CA LEU A 151 -0.75 10.41 -4.73
C LEU A 151 0.76 10.43 -4.91
N CYS A 152 1.46 10.53 -3.79
CA CYS A 152 2.90 10.47 -3.72
C CYS A 152 3.37 9.13 -3.18
N ILE A 153 4.51 8.65 -3.65
CA ILE A 153 5.13 7.41 -3.20
C ILE A 153 6.58 7.65 -2.77
N CYS A 154 6.95 7.06 -1.63
CA CYS A 154 8.31 7.00 -1.13
C CYS A 154 8.85 5.58 -1.29
N ILE A 155 9.99 5.41 -1.95
CA ILE A 155 10.57 4.10 -2.28
C ILE A 155 11.98 3.88 -1.76
N GLU A 156 12.77 4.94 -1.56
CA GLU A 156 14.19 4.81 -1.21
C GLU A 156 14.47 5.08 0.27
N GLU A 157 14.10 6.22 0.77
CA GLU A 157 14.33 6.63 2.15
C GLU A 157 13.08 7.30 2.69
N TYR A 158 12.63 6.88 3.87
CA TYR A 158 11.44 7.46 4.48
C TYR A 158 11.69 8.91 4.90
N ASN A 159 10.79 9.79 4.48
CA ASN A 159 10.78 11.17 4.88
C ASN A 159 9.33 11.65 5.11
N GLU A 160 9.09 12.32 6.21
CA GLU A 160 7.76 12.85 6.54
C GLU A 160 7.37 14.09 5.73
N ASN A 161 8.33 14.76 5.12
CA ASN A 161 8.09 15.97 4.35
C ASN A 161 7.85 15.64 2.87
N VAL A 162 6.66 15.94 2.35
CA VAL A 162 6.28 15.70 0.95
C VAL A 162 7.15 16.47 -0.05
N LYS A 163 7.74 17.58 0.35
CA LYS A 163 8.67 18.36 -0.49
C LYS A 163 10.06 17.75 -0.61
N SER A 164 10.30 16.68 0.14
CA SER A 164 11.52 15.90 0.01
C SER A 164 11.59 15.24 -1.36
N GLU A 165 12.78 15.17 -1.94
CA GLU A 165 13.08 14.44 -3.18
C GLU A 165 12.78 12.93 -3.08
N GLN A 166 12.59 12.43 -1.86
CA GLN A 166 12.24 11.03 -1.59
C GLN A 166 10.79 10.67 -1.97
N TRP A 167 9.94 11.68 -2.16
CA TRP A 167 8.54 11.48 -2.57
C TRP A 167 8.37 11.85 -4.04
N GLY A 168 8.06 10.86 -4.86
CA GLY A 168 7.71 11.03 -6.25
C GLY A 168 6.21 10.86 -6.51
N LEU A 169 5.73 11.29 -7.67
CA LEU A 169 4.34 11.08 -8.08
C LEU A 169 4.12 9.60 -8.44
N LEU A 170 3.13 8.98 -7.79
CA LEU A 170 2.81 7.57 -8.04
C LEU A 170 2.48 7.31 -9.51
N ARG A 171 1.71 8.21 -10.15
CA ARG A 171 1.34 8.09 -11.57
C ARG A 171 2.54 8.06 -12.52
N GLU A 172 3.60 8.79 -12.20
CA GLU A 172 4.81 8.79 -13.02
C GLU A 172 5.59 7.49 -12.82
N LEU A 173 5.68 7.03 -11.58
CA LEU A 173 6.46 5.84 -11.24
C LEU A 173 5.87 4.57 -11.86
N VAL A 174 4.54 4.41 -11.85
CA VAL A 174 3.88 3.23 -12.46
C VAL A 174 3.99 3.22 -13.99
N HIS A 175 4.25 4.37 -14.62
CA HIS A 175 4.46 4.46 -16.07
C HIS A 175 5.94 4.32 -16.48
N LYS A 176 6.88 4.52 -15.58
CA LYS A 176 8.28 4.24 -15.87
C LYS A 176 8.46 2.72 -15.96
N ARG A 177 8.86 2.23 -17.14
CA ARG A 177 9.38 0.86 -17.25
C ARG A 177 10.58 0.74 -16.33
N GLY A 178 10.64 -0.35 -15.56
CA GLY A 178 11.86 -0.69 -14.85
C GLY A 178 13.02 -0.61 -15.83
N ALA A 179 14.11 0.04 -15.45
CA ALA A 179 15.31 0.03 -16.28
C ALA A 179 15.62 -1.44 -16.59
N GLU A 180 15.63 -1.75 -17.87
CA GLU A 180 16.10 -3.05 -18.36
C GLU A 180 17.48 -3.29 -17.73
N LYS A 181 17.58 -4.38 -16.94
CA LYS A 181 18.85 -4.81 -16.36
C LYS A 181 19.65 -5.54 -17.43
#